data_6a85f8747b08d9068a3497e167bab736
#
_entry.id   6a85f8747b08d9068a3497e167bab736
#
_cell.length_a   1.000
_cell.length_b   1.000
_cell.length_c   1.000
_cell.angle_alpha   90.00
_cell.angle_beta   90.00
_cell.angle_gamma   90.00
#
_symmetry.space_group_name_H-M   'P 1'
#
loop_
_entity.id
_entity.type
_entity.pdbx_description
1 polymer ?
#
loop_
_entity_poly.entity_id
_entity_poly.type
_entity_poly.pdbx_seq_one_letter_code
_entity_poly.pdbx_strand_id
1 'polypeptide(L)'
;MNTTSQFTSNFWNIYIAVIVVLSFIGLAWLLLSQNVVKRPKKGEEVKTTGHQWDGIEEYNNPLPRWWVWLYVFVWLFGIGYLVMYPGLGDYKGQWKWSSRGQYDQEMAKADQKYGKVYAKFANMPIEQVAKNPEAHAIGQNLFNTYCIQCHGSDAKGSKGFPNLTDNDWLWGGDPETIQETIEKGRTASMLAWGPALGEEGVKNVTQYVMSLSKPKGQYDEERAERGKALFSGPPANCFTCHGDKGQGIQGLGPNLTDDVWLWGGTQKAITETITNGRSSQMPAWGHFLDKDKLHIMTAYVWGLSNNCLLYTSDAADE
;
A
#
# COMPACT_ATOMS: atom_id res chain seq x y z
N MET A 1 -19.82 -0.35 -24.08
CA MET A 1 -19.14 -1.34 -23.22
C MET A 1 -20.12 -2.38 -22.78
N ASN A 2 -19.97 -3.62 -23.25
CA ASN A 2 -20.74 -4.75 -22.77
C ASN A 2 -20.34 -5.05 -21.33
N THR A 3 -21.11 -4.56 -20.37
CA THR A 3 -20.93 -4.95 -19.00
C THR A 3 -21.52 -6.34 -18.83
N THR A 4 -20.66 -7.35 -18.94
CA THR A 4 -20.99 -8.69 -18.49
C THR A 4 -21.45 -8.62 -17.04
N SER A 5 -22.52 -9.39 -16.72
CA SER A 5 -22.99 -9.59 -15.35
C SER A 5 -21.80 -9.90 -14.44
N GLN A 6 -21.74 -9.25 -13.27
CA GLN A 6 -20.70 -9.53 -12.25
C GLN A 6 -21.01 -10.84 -11.49
N PHE A 7 -22.17 -11.44 -11.73
CA PHE A 7 -22.57 -12.68 -11.10
C PHE A 7 -22.11 -13.90 -11.89
N THR A 8 -21.66 -14.92 -11.19
CA THR A 8 -21.20 -16.18 -11.77
C THR A 8 -22.33 -17.01 -12.42
N SER A 9 -23.58 -16.73 -12.03
CA SER A 9 -24.78 -17.35 -12.61
C SER A 9 -26.01 -16.47 -12.41
N ASN A 10 -27.04 -16.67 -13.23
CA ASN A 10 -28.33 -15.99 -13.11
C ASN A 10 -29.08 -16.31 -11.80
N PHE A 11 -28.71 -17.40 -11.12
CA PHE A 11 -29.23 -17.76 -9.82
C PHE A 11 -29.07 -16.64 -8.80
N TRP A 12 -27.87 -16.08 -8.69
CA TRP A 12 -27.57 -15.03 -7.73
C TRP A 12 -28.32 -13.72 -8.01
N ASN A 13 -28.54 -13.42 -9.30
CA ASN A 13 -29.33 -12.28 -9.71
C ASN A 13 -30.78 -12.40 -9.22
N ILE A 14 -31.42 -13.55 -9.49
CA ILE A 14 -32.79 -13.84 -9.05
C ILE A 14 -32.87 -13.91 -7.52
N TYR A 15 -31.93 -14.56 -6.87
CA TYR A 15 -31.86 -14.72 -5.42
C TYR A 15 -31.88 -13.37 -4.70
N ILE A 16 -31.01 -12.43 -5.11
CA ILE A 16 -30.94 -11.08 -4.54
C ILE A 16 -32.27 -10.33 -4.77
N ALA A 17 -32.78 -10.34 -5.99
CA ALA A 17 -34.01 -9.66 -6.32
C ALA A 17 -35.20 -10.19 -5.48
N VAL A 18 -35.31 -11.50 -5.34
CA VAL A 18 -36.39 -12.13 -4.54
C VAL A 18 -36.28 -11.77 -3.07
N ILE A 19 -35.09 -11.85 -2.47
CA ILE A 19 -34.89 -11.49 -1.05
C ILE A 19 -35.26 -10.03 -0.82
N VAL A 20 -34.79 -9.11 -1.68
CA VAL A 20 -35.08 -7.68 -1.54
C VAL A 20 -36.57 -7.41 -1.62
N VAL A 21 -37.27 -7.96 -2.63
CA VAL A 21 -38.71 -7.78 -2.80
C VAL A 21 -39.49 -8.36 -1.61
N LEU A 22 -39.16 -9.60 -1.19
CA LEU A 22 -39.81 -10.21 -0.03
C LEU A 22 -39.57 -9.42 1.26
N SER A 23 -38.36 -8.84 1.44
CA SER A 23 -38.07 -7.98 2.58
C SER A 23 -38.93 -6.71 2.59
N PHE A 24 -39.09 -6.04 1.46
CA PHE A 24 -39.97 -4.87 1.35
C PHE A 24 -41.43 -5.23 1.63
N ILE A 25 -41.91 -6.36 1.14
CA ILE A 25 -43.28 -6.86 1.42
C ILE A 25 -43.43 -7.19 2.91
N GLY A 26 -42.45 -7.89 3.49
CA GLY A 26 -42.45 -8.25 4.92
C GLY A 26 -42.44 -7.03 5.84
N LEU A 27 -41.63 -6.01 5.51
CA LEU A 27 -41.59 -4.76 6.24
C LEU A 27 -42.90 -3.98 6.16
N ALA A 28 -43.53 -3.90 4.99
CA ALA A 28 -44.85 -3.30 4.83
C ALA A 28 -45.92 -4.05 5.64
N TRP A 29 -45.92 -5.39 5.55
CA TRP A 29 -46.81 -6.22 6.34
C TRP A 29 -46.59 -6.03 7.85
N LEU A 30 -45.37 -5.99 8.31
CA LEU A 30 -45.03 -5.75 9.71
C LEU A 30 -45.59 -4.40 10.20
N LEU A 31 -45.39 -3.33 9.44
CA LEU A 31 -45.92 -2.00 9.79
C LEU A 31 -47.44 -2.00 9.87
N LEU A 32 -48.11 -2.61 8.88
CA LEU A 32 -49.57 -2.67 8.84
C LEU A 32 -50.13 -3.54 9.99
N SER A 33 -49.54 -4.65 10.30
CA SER A 33 -49.96 -5.54 11.39
C SER A 33 -49.80 -4.92 12.77
N GLN A 34 -48.77 -4.10 12.99
CA GLN A 34 -48.51 -3.43 14.27
C GLN A 34 -49.28 -2.13 14.44
N ASN A 35 -49.82 -1.54 13.36
CA ASN A 35 -50.58 -0.27 13.42
C ASN A 35 -52.06 -0.46 13.73
N VAL A 36 -52.50 -1.69 14.05
CA VAL A 36 -53.93 -1.97 14.39
C VAL A 36 -54.28 -1.66 15.85
N VAL A 37 -53.29 -1.41 16.69
CA VAL A 37 -53.51 -1.11 18.12
C VAL A 37 -54.24 0.26 18.26
N LYS A 38 -55.46 0.21 18.86
CA LYS A 38 -56.23 1.42 19.08
C LYS A 38 -55.61 2.28 20.18
N ARG A 39 -55.54 3.59 19.95
CA ARG A 39 -55.06 4.53 20.95
C ARG A 39 -56.04 4.63 22.14
N PRO A 40 -55.55 4.51 23.38
CA PRO A 40 -56.40 4.72 24.55
C PRO A 40 -56.95 6.17 24.58
N LYS A 41 -58.17 6.34 25.06
CA LYS A 41 -58.75 7.67 25.30
C LYS A 41 -58.04 8.31 26.50
N LYS A 42 -58.14 9.65 26.57
CA LYS A 42 -57.54 10.39 27.69
C LYS A 42 -58.16 9.91 29.01
N GLY A 43 -57.31 9.32 29.90
CA GLY A 43 -57.72 8.76 31.19
C GLY A 43 -58.07 7.24 31.19
N GLU A 44 -57.96 6.58 30.03
CA GLU A 44 -58.12 5.14 29.92
C GLU A 44 -56.75 4.45 30.20
N GLU A 45 -56.77 3.40 31.04
CA GLU A 45 -55.55 2.63 31.33
C GLU A 45 -55.13 1.83 30.07
N VAL A 46 -53.83 1.84 29.84
CA VAL A 46 -53.20 1.07 28.76
C VAL A 46 -53.23 -0.39 29.13
N LYS A 47 -53.77 -1.26 28.28
CA LYS A 47 -53.76 -2.73 28.46
C LYS A 47 -52.38 -3.25 28.22
N THR A 48 -52.00 -4.30 28.96
CA THR A 48 -50.77 -5.06 28.70
C THR A 48 -50.93 -5.97 27.50
N THR A 49 -49.79 -6.43 26.92
CA THR A 49 -49.76 -7.43 25.84
C THR A 49 -50.18 -8.82 26.30
N GLY A 50 -50.22 -9.05 27.62
CA GLY A 50 -50.44 -10.36 28.24
C GLY A 50 -49.18 -11.23 28.35
N HIS A 51 -48.05 -10.73 27.88
CA HIS A 51 -46.75 -11.39 28.05
C HIS A 51 -46.03 -10.83 29.28
N GLN A 52 -45.44 -11.74 30.09
CA GLN A 52 -44.69 -11.38 31.28
C GLN A 52 -43.31 -12.02 31.23
N TRP A 53 -42.27 -11.23 31.44
CA TRP A 53 -40.88 -11.67 31.51
C TRP A 53 -40.29 -11.25 32.85
N ASP A 54 -39.91 -12.21 33.67
CA ASP A 54 -39.34 -12.01 35.04
C ASP A 54 -40.16 -11.02 35.91
N GLY A 55 -41.50 -11.08 35.80
CA GLY A 55 -42.39 -10.22 36.57
C GLY A 55 -42.66 -8.85 35.96
N ILE A 56 -42.10 -8.56 34.77
CA ILE A 56 -42.32 -7.31 34.02
C ILE A 56 -43.35 -7.56 32.91
N GLU A 57 -44.42 -6.81 32.87
CA GLU A 57 -45.44 -6.81 31.81
C GLU A 57 -45.20 -5.67 30.83
N GLU A 58 -45.44 -5.92 29.55
CA GLU A 58 -45.32 -4.94 28.50
C GLU A 58 -46.68 -4.23 28.25
N TYR A 59 -46.69 -2.90 28.19
CA TYR A 59 -47.85 -2.13 27.76
C TYR A 59 -48.06 -2.25 26.25
N ASN A 60 -49.29 -2.54 25.81
CA ASN A 60 -49.65 -2.59 24.41
C ASN A 60 -49.95 -1.17 23.87
N ASN A 61 -48.89 -0.38 23.75
CA ASN A 61 -48.95 0.97 23.25
C ASN A 61 -49.01 1.04 21.71
N PRO A 62 -49.87 1.86 21.12
CA PRO A 62 -49.85 2.10 19.68
C PRO A 62 -48.58 2.83 19.26
N LEU A 63 -48.09 2.52 18.07
CA LEU A 63 -46.93 3.18 17.50
C LEU A 63 -47.09 4.71 17.46
N PRO A 64 -46.08 5.51 17.80
CA PRO A 64 -46.12 6.98 17.67
C PRO A 64 -46.37 7.38 16.22
N ARG A 65 -47.24 8.38 15.98
CA ARG A 65 -47.58 8.79 14.60
C ARG A 65 -46.36 9.24 13.79
N TRP A 66 -45.49 10.02 14.42
CA TRP A 66 -44.28 10.50 13.75
C TRP A 66 -43.39 9.36 13.32
N TRP A 67 -43.28 8.28 14.13
CA TRP A 67 -42.50 7.11 13.83
C TRP A 67 -43.10 6.35 12.62
N VAL A 68 -44.41 6.17 12.58
CA VAL A 68 -45.09 5.54 11.44
C VAL A 68 -44.82 6.29 10.13
N TRP A 69 -44.91 7.63 10.17
CA TRP A 69 -44.64 8.47 9.01
C TRP A 69 -43.16 8.40 8.58
N LEU A 70 -42.25 8.43 9.55
CA LEU A 70 -40.82 8.25 9.26
C LEU A 70 -40.55 6.90 8.60
N TYR A 71 -41.16 5.82 9.13
CA TYR A 71 -41.01 4.49 8.56
C TYR A 71 -41.52 4.41 7.12
N VAL A 72 -42.73 4.95 6.85
CA VAL A 72 -43.31 5.00 5.50
C VAL A 72 -42.39 5.81 4.56
N PHE A 73 -41.89 6.94 5.00
CA PHE A 73 -40.97 7.76 4.22
C PHE A 73 -39.70 6.98 3.86
N VAL A 74 -39.05 6.35 4.83
CA VAL A 74 -37.80 5.55 4.61
C VAL A 74 -38.10 4.34 3.68
N TRP A 75 -39.25 3.71 3.84
CA TRP A 75 -39.66 2.59 2.99
C TRP A 75 -39.88 3.03 1.53
N LEU A 76 -40.57 4.12 1.30
CA LEU A 76 -40.77 4.73 -0.02
C LEU A 76 -39.43 5.22 -0.62
N PHE A 77 -38.59 5.84 0.20
CA PHE A 77 -37.25 6.25 -0.19
C PHE A 77 -36.42 5.02 -0.66
N GLY A 78 -36.49 3.90 0.07
CA GLY A 78 -35.81 2.65 -0.32
C GLY A 78 -36.27 2.12 -1.69
N ILE A 79 -37.58 2.16 -1.97
CA ILE A 79 -38.09 1.80 -3.30
C ILE A 79 -37.54 2.75 -4.37
N GLY A 80 -37.63 4.06 -4.13
CA GLY A 80 -37.09 5.08 -5.04
C GLY A 80 -35.61 4.90 -5.30
N TYR A 81 -34.85 4.61 -4.24
CA TYR A 81 -33.40 4.32 -4.34
C TYR A 81 -33.14 3.09 -5.25
N LEU A 82 -33.86 1.98 -5.07
CA LEU A 82 -33.70 0.78 -5.88
C LEU A 82 -34.09 0.97 -7.34
N VAL A 83 -35.00 1.91 -7.65
CA VAL A 83 -35.32 2.29 -9.03
C VAL A 83 -34.20 3.12 -9.65
N MET A 84 -33.59 4.03 -8.88
CA MET A 84 -32.58 4.94 -9.42
C MET A 84 -31.18 4.35 -9.43
N TYR A 85 -30.83 3.57 -8.40
CA TYR A 85 -29.50 2.97 -8.20
C TYR A 85 -29.53 1.44 -8.35
N PRO A 86 -28.39 0.78 -8.63
CA PRO A 86 -28.31 -0.65 -8.64
C PRO A 86 -28.51 -1.22 -7.23
N GLY A 87 -29.30 -2.31 -7.14
CA GLY A 87 -29.60 -2.99 -5.87
C GLY A 87 -30.47 -4.23 -6.06
N LEU A 88 -30.92 -4.48 -7.28
CA LEU A 88 -31.74 -5.64 -7.68
C LEU A 88 -30.96 -6.51 -8.68
N GLY A 89 -29.98 -7.22 -8.20
CA GLY A 89 -29.15 -8.09 -9.03
C GLY A 89 -28.45 -7.32 -10.17
N ASP A 90 -28.66 -7.74 -11.42
CA ASP A 90 -28.07 -7.10 -12.61
C ASP A 90 -28.75 -5.79 -13.05
N TYR A 91 -29.82 -5.39 -12.38
CA TYR A 91 -30.48 -4.11 -12.66
C TYR A 91 -29.59 -2.93 -12.29
N LYS A 92 -29.20 -2.13 -13.27
CA LYS A 92 -28.23 -1.03 -13.13
C LYS A 92 -28.81 0.27 -12.57
N GLY A 93 -30.10 0.29 -12.31
CA GLY A 93 -30.82 1.53 -11.97
C GLY A 93 -30.97 2.48 -13.15
N GLN A 94 -31.84 3.49 -13.02
CA GLN A 94 -32.05 4.52 -14.05
C GLN A 94 -30.76 5.34 -14.29
N TRP A 95 -30.02 5.63 -13.23
CA TRP A 95 -28.78 6.41 -13.33
C TRP A 95 -27.58 5.60 -13.78
N LYS A 96 -27.70 4.28 -13.91
CA LYS A 96 -26.60 3.36 -14.32
C LYS A 96 -25.32 3.60 -13.54
N TRP A 97 -25.46 4.03 -12.28
CA TRP A 97 -24.34 4.34 -11.42
C TRP A 97 -23.56 3.06 -11.05
N SER A 98 -22.26 3.17 -10.99
CA SER A 98 -21.39 2.17 -10.38
C SER A 98 -20.17 2.87 -9.76
N SER A 99 -19.62 2.29 -8.70
CA SER A 99 -18.40 2.81 -8.06
C SER A 99 -17.23 2.88 -9.04
N ARG A 100 -17.11 1.88 -9.91
CA ARG A 100 -16.09 1.87 -10.96
C ARG A 100 -16.34 2.98 -12.00
N GLY A 101 -17.58 3.15 -12.45
CA GLY A 101 -17.92 4.22 -13.40
C GLY A 101 -17.71 5.62 -12.84
N GLN A 102 -17.97 5.80 -11.53
CA GLN A 102 -17.66 7.05 -10.85
C GLN A 102 -16.16 7.28 -10.77
N TYR A 103 -15.38 6.27 -10.37
CA TYR A 103 -13.92 6.31 -10.35
C TYR A 103 -13.35 6.66 -11.74
N ASP A 104 -13.81 5.99 -12.79
CA ASP A 104 -13.33 6.24 -14.16
C ASP A 104 -13.63 7.69 -14.60
N GLN A 105 -14.79 8.24 -14.21
CA GLN A 105 -15.14 9.64 -14.48
C GLN A 105 -14.28 10.63 -13.68
N GLU A 106 -14.02 10.34 -12.42
CA GLU A 106 -13.17 11.16 -11.56
C GLU A 106 -11.72 11.15 -12.07
N MET A 107 -11.20 9.99 -12.48
CA MET A 107 -9.89 9.86 -13.08
C MET A 107 -9.79 10.63 -14.38
N ALA A 108 -10.78 10.52 -15.27
CA ALA A 108 -10.80 11.28 -16.52
C ALA A 108 -10.83 12.81 -16.29
N LYS A 109 -11.59 13.28 -15.29
CA LYS A 109 -11.61 14.71 -14.91
C LYS A 109 -10.26 15.14 -14.32
N ALA A 110 -9.66 14.31 -13.47
CA ALA A 110 -8.34 14.58 -12.92
C ALA A 110 -7.28 14.67 -14.02
N ASP A 111 -7.32 13.76 -14.98
CA ASP A 111 -6.40 13.73 -16.12
C ASP A 111 -6.57 14.98 -17.03
N GLN A 112 -7.80 15.39 -17.32
CA GLN A 112 -8.05 16.64 -18.05
C GLN A 112 -7.52 17.88 -17.33
N LYS A 113 -7.60 17.90 -15.99
CA LYS A 113 -7.16 19.04 -15.17
C LYS A 113 -5.65 19.05 -14.96
N TYR A 114 -5.05 17.92 -14.66
CA TYR A 114 -3.66 17.81 -14.22
C TYR A 114 -2.73 17.22 -15.28
N GLY A 115 -3.23 16.45 -16.24
CA GLY A 115 -2.42 15.82 -17.28
C GLY A 115 -1.54 16.80 -18.05
N LYS A 116 -2.06 18.02 -18.33
CA LYS A 116 -1.28 19.08 -18.99
C LYS A 116 -0.07 19.55 -18.18
N VAL A 117 -0.16 19.49 -16.85
CA VAL A 117 0.92 19.89 -15.95
C VAL A 117 2.06 18.86 -16.03
N TYR A 118 1.72 17.57 -15.99
CA TYR A 118 2.71 16.49 -16.10
C TYR A 118 3.32 16.43 -17.52
N ALA A 119 2.50 16.59 -18.56
CA ALA A 119 2.93 16.55 -19.95
C ALA A 119 3.99 17.62 -20.30
N LYS A 120 4.10 18.73 -19.57
CA LYS A 120 5.17 19.72 -19.76
C LYS A 120 6.56 19.09 -19.66
N PHE A 121 6.72 18.08 -18.82
CA PHE A 121 7.99 17.48 -18.48
C PHE A 121 8.27 16.18 -19.24
N ALA A 122 7.26 15.60 -19.91
CA ALA A 122 7.32 14.27 -20.51
C ALA A 122 8.45 14.06 -21.54
N ASN A 123 8.83 15.14 -22.24
CA ASN A 123 9.88 15.08 -23.27
C ASN A 123 11.19 15.77 -22.82
N MET A 124 11.29 16.17 -21.56
CA MET A 124 12.53 16.78 -21.03
C MET A 124 13.46 15.68 -20.49
N PRO A 125 14.78 15.79 -20.67
CA PRO A 125 15.74 14.91 -20.00
C PRO A 125 15.54 14.91 -18.47
N ILE A 126 15.68 13.76 -17.84
CA ILE A 126 15.43 13.58 -16.40
C ILE A 126 16.28 14.53 -15.56
N GLU A 127 17.53 14.78 -15.96
CA GLU A 127 18.45 15.68 -15.27
C GLU A 127 17.98 17.16 -15.30
N GLN A 128 17.25 17.54 -16.35
CA GLN A 128 16.65 18.87 -16.45
C GLN A 128 15.36 18.96 -15.63
N VAL A 129 14.55 17.90 -15.65
CA VAL A 129 13.33 17.81 -14.83
C VAL A 129 13.67 17.84 -13.34
N ALA A 130 14.73 17.14 -12.92
CA ALA A 130 15.21 17.10 -11.54
C ALA A 130 15.62 18.50 -10.99
N LYS A 131 16.06 19.39 -11.87
CA LYS A 131 16.46 20.78 -11.51
C LYS A 131 15.31 21.78 -11.58
N ASN A 132 14.13 21.36 -12.09
CA ASN A 132 12.99 22.24 -12.23
C ASN A 132 12.18 22.31 -10.91
N PRO A 133 11.99 23.51 -10.31
CA PRO A 133 11.28 23.63 -9.03
C PRO A 133 9.82 23.15 -9.07
N GLU A 134 9.09 23.38 -10.18
CA GLU A 134 7.70 22.94 -10.34
C GLU A 134 7.65 21.40 -10.39
N ALA A 135 8.51 20.78 -11.19
CA ALA A 135 8.61 19.33 -11.29
C ALA A 135 9.03 18.70 -9.95
N HIS A 136 9.97 19.35 -9.23
CA HIS A 136 10.38 18.91 -7.92
C HIS A 136 9.22 18.90 -6.91
N ALA A 137 8.45 20.00 -6.82
CA ALA A 137 7.30 20.05 -5.92
C ALA A 137 6.25 18.96 -6.25
N ILE A 138 6.02 18.69 -7.54
CA ILE A 138 5.15 17.60 -7.98
C ILE A 138 5.73 16.25 -7.57
N GLY A 139 7.02 16.00 -7.83
CA GLY A 139 7.71 14.77 -7.47
C GLY A 139 7.69 14.52 -5.96
N GLN A 140 7.92 15.56 -5.15
CA GLN A 140 7.82 15.49 -3.70
C GLN A 140 6.42 15.11 -3.23
N ASN A 141 5.37 15.69 -3.80
CA ASN A 141 4.00 15.33 -3.47
C ASN A 141 3.66 13.89 -3.84
N LEU A 142 4.11 13.42 -5.00
CA LEU A 142 3.97 12.02 -5.41
C LEU A 142 4.74 11.08 -4.46
N PHE A 143 5.98 11.45 -4.10
CA PHE A 143 6.80 10.70 -3.15
C PHE A 143 6.13 10.61 -1.78
N ASN A 144 5.63 11.73 -1.27
CA ASN A 144 4.90 11.79 0.00
C ASN A 144 3.61 10.97 -0.02
N THR A 145 3.02 10.75 -1.18
CA THR A 145 1.79 9.95 -1.31
C THR A 145 2.06 8.46 -1.36
N TYR A 146 3.11 8.03 -2.06
CA TYR A 146 3.30 6.63 -2.41
C TYR A 146 4.55 5.98 -1.80
N CYS A 147 5.58 6.76 -1.45
CA CYS A 147 6.92 6.22 -1.17
C CYS A 147 7.37 6.37 0.29
N ILE A 148 6.89 7.40 1.01
CA ILE A 148 7.37 7.72 2.37
C ILE A 148 7.15 6.62 3.39
N GLN A 149 6.15 5.77 3.21
CA GLN A 149 5.86 4.69 4.16
C GLN A 149 7.05 3.73 4.31
N CYS A 150 7.81 3.52 3.24
CA CYS A 150 8.98 2.66 3.24
C CYS A 150 10.28 3.47 3.29
N HIS A 151 10.39 4.54 2.49
CA HIS A 151 11.64 5.29 2.34
C HIS A 151 11.82 6.47 3.32
N GLY A 152 10.81 6.76 4.15
CA GLY A 152 10.82 7.92 5.05
C GLY A 152 10.51 9.24 4.34
N SER A 153 10.08 10.26 5.09
CA SER A 153 9.78 11.59 4.53
C SER A 153 11.02 12.35 4.08
N ASP A 154 12.17 12.00 4.64
CA ASP A 154 13.49 12.53 4.28
C ASP A 154 14.21 11.65 3.22
N ALA A 155 13.54 10.62 2.72
CA ALA A 155 14.02 9.64 1.76
C ALA A 155 15.30 8.87 2.21
N LYS A 156 15.69 8.94 3.50
CA LYS A 156 16.87 8.25 4.05
C LYS A 156 16.63 6.79 4.36
N GLY A 157 15.40 6.31 4.12
CA GLY A 157 15.06 4.93 4.35
C GLY A 157 14.98 4.53 5.83
N SER A 158 15.00 3.25 6.06
CA SER A 158 15.04 2.65 7.40
C SER A 158 15.55 1.22 7.28
N LYS A 159 15.64 0.49 8.41
CA LYS A 159 16.11 -0.90 8.38
C LYS A 159 15.29 -1.75 7.40
N GLY A 160 15.92 -2.24 6.35
CA GLY A 160 15.32 -3.02 5.27
C GLY A 160 14.80 -2.20 4.08
N PHE A 161 14.83 -0.87 4.17
CA PHE A 161 14.45 0.04 3.09
C PHE A 161 15.61 1.00 2.77
N PRO A 162 16.08 1.06 1.50
CA PRO A 162 17.27 1.81 1.14
C PRO A 162 17.09 3.33 1.31
N ASN A 163 18.19 3.98 1.64
CA ASN A 163 18.38 5.41 1.55
C ASN A 163 18.42 5.80 0.06
N LEU A 164 17.65 6.79 -0.35
CA LEU A 164 17.60 7.28 -1.73
C LEU A 164 18.39 8.59 -1.91
N THR A 165 19.03 9.08 -0.83
CA THR A 165 19.80 10.32 -0.85
C THR A 165 21.31 10.11 -0.94
N ASP A 166 21.77 8.85 -0.86
CA ASP A 166 23.17 8.47 -1.03
C ASP A 166 23.46 7.95 -2.45
N ASN A 167 24.70 7.52 -2.67
CA ASN A 167 25.15 6.99 -3.95
C ASN A 167 25.29 5.44 -3.94
N ASP A 168 24.76 4.77 -2.93
CA ASP A 168 24.80 3.31 -2.85
C ASP A 168 23.56 2.68 -3.48
N TRP A 169 23.68 2.26 -4.72
CA TRP A 169 22.60 1.73 -5.54
C TRP A 169 22.87 0.28 -5.93
N LEU A 170 22.23 -0.67 -5.27
CA LEU A 170 22.34 -2.09 -5.61
C LEU A 170 22.00 -2.39 -7.08
N TRP A 171 20.96 -1.73 -7.62
CA TRP A 171 20.48 -1.98 -8.99
C TRP A 171 21.07 -1.01 -10.02
N GLY A 172 21.61 0.10 -9.58
CA GLY A 172 22.11 1.21 -10.38
C GLY A 172 21.34 2.50 -10.10
N GLY A 173 22.07 3.61 -10.09
CA GLY A 173 21.58 4.96 -9.79
C GLY A 173 21.42 5.86 -11.02
N ASP A 174 21.52 5.30 -12.23
CA ASP A 174 21.21 6.01 -13.46
C ASP A 174 19.69 6.20 -13.64
N PRO A 175 19.24 7.25 -14.36
CA PRO A 175 17.84 7.55 -14.52
C PRO A 175 16.99 6.39 -15.06
N GLU A 176 17.53 5.67 -16.06
CA GLU A 176 16.82 4.58 -16.73
C GLU A 176 16.60 3.41 -15.76
N THR A 177 17.62 3.07 -14.98
CA THR A 177 17.53 1.98 -13.98
C THR A 177 16.62 2.37 -12.81
N ILE A 178 16.63 3.62 -12.36
CA ILE A 178 15.71 4.12 -11.33
C ILE A 178 14.27 4.05 -11.87
N GLN A 179 14.04 4.50 -13.11
CA GLN A 179 12.72 4.42 -13.74
C GLN A 179 12.22 2.98 -13.81
N GLU A 180 13.06 2.06 -14.30
CA GLU A 180 12.72 0.64 -14.37
C GLU A 180 12.42 0.05 -12.97
N THR A 181 13.19 0.45 -11.97
CA THR A 181 13.00 0.02 -10.58
C THR A 181 11.65 0.47 -10.03
N ILE A 182 11.23 1.71 -10.28
CA ILE A 182 9.93 2.23 -9.86
C ILE A 182 8.80 1.57 -10.66
N GLU A 183 8.96 1.46 -11.98
CA GLU A 183 7.94 0.91 -12.88
C GLU A 183 7.65 -0.57 -12.61
N LYS A 184 8.70 -1.39 -12.56
CA LYS A 184 8.60 -2.86 -12.50
C LYS A 184 8.77 -3.44 -11.11
N GLY A 185 9.25 -2.65 -10.15
CA GLY A 185 9.66 -3.13 -8.84
C GLY A 185 10.96 -3.94 -8.88
N ARG A 186 11.42 -4.35 -7.71
CA ARG A 186 12.62 -5.20 -7.55
C ARG A 186 12.41 -6.21 -6.45
N THR A 187 13.05 -7.37 -6.59
CA THR A 187 13.14 -8.40 -5.55
C THR A 187 14.61 -8.75 -5.35
N ALA A 188 15.08 -8.63 -4.11
CA ALA A 188 16.42 -9.04 -3.71
C ALA A 188 16.33 -10.15 -2.67
N SER A 189 17.17 -11.16 -2.79
CA SER A 189 17.19 -12.30 -1.86
C SER A 189 18.62 -12.74 -1.60
N MET A 190 18.96 -12.89 -0.31
CA MET A 190 20.16 -13.55 0.16
C MET A 190 19.77 -14.85 0.85
N LEU A 191 20.40 -15.95 0.48
CA LEU A 191 20.12 -17.25 1.06
C LEU A 191 20.54 -17.32 2.53
N ALA A 192 19.87 -18.18 3.30
CA ALA A 192 20.25 -18.52 4.67
C ALA A 192 21.45 -19.47 4.66
N TRP A 193 22.58 -19.05 5.20
CA TRP A 193 23.81 -19.84 5.23
C TRP A 193 24.04 -20.55 6.56
N GLY A 194 23.21 -20.28 7.59
CA GLY A 194 23.30 -20.93 8.89
C GLY A 194 23.38 -22.46 8.83
N PRO A 195 22.50 -23.15 8.09
CA PRO A 195 22.53 -24.61 7.97
C PRO A 195 23.81 -25.18 7.31
N ALA A 196 24.36 -24.47 6.32
CA ALA A 196 25.54 -24.94 5.58
C ALA A 196 26.87 -24.64 6.30
N LEU A 197 26.93 -23.48 6.99
CA LEU A 197 28.14 -23.00 7.66
C LEU A 197 28.25 -23.48 9.10
N GLY A 198 27.13 -23.81 9.75
CA GLY A 198 27.08 -24.02 11.20
C GLY A 198 27.42 -22.75 12.00
N GLU A 199 27.29 -22.81 13.30
CA GLU A 199 27.48 -21.64 14.18
C GLU A 199 28.91 -21.05 14.08
N GLU A 200 29.92 -21.88 14.08
CA GLU A 200 31.33 -21.44 14.00
C GLU A 200 31.67 -20.86 12.64
N GLY A 201 31.20 -21.46 11.55
CA GLY A 201 31.38 -20.91 10.20
C GLY A 201 30.71 -19.54 10.05
N VAL A 202 29.50 -19.37 10.56
CA VAL A 202 28.81 -18.07 10.56
C VAL A 202 29.61 -17.03 11.35
N LYS A 203 30.12 -17.36 12.55
CA LYS A 203 30.95 -16.44 13.36
C LYS A 203 32.22 -16.03 12.59
N ASN A 204 32.88 -16.97 11.93
CA ASN A 204 34.07 -16.69 11.15
C ASN A 204 33.79 -15.77 9.95
N VAL A 205 32.78 -16.08 9.13
CA VAL A 205 32.35 -15.22 8.00
C VAL A 205 31.92 -13.85 8.47
N THR A 206 31.18 -13.74 9.60
CA THR A 206 30.79 -12.46 10.19
C THR A 206 32.02 -11.59 10.49
N GLN A 207 33.10 -12.15 11.10
CA GLN A 207 34.30 -11.38 11.39
C GLN A 207 35.04 -10.96 10.12
N TYR A 208 35.06 -11.82 9.10
CA TYR A 208 35.61 -11.43 7.79
C TYR A 208 34.83 -10.29 7.16
N VAL A 209 33.51 -10.37 7.10
CA VAL A 209 32.66 -9.30 6.57
C VAL A 209 32.87 -7.98 7.35
N MET A 210 32.98 -8.03 8.67
CA MET A 210 33.34 -6.86 9.48
C MET A 210 34.73 -6.31 9.12
N SER A 211 35.70 -7.17 8.82
CA SER A 211 37.06 -6.74 8.45
C SER A 211 37.14 -5.99 7.13
N LEU A 212 36.13 -6.10 6.27
CA LEU A 212 36.06 -5.40 4.99
C LEU A 212 35.77 -3.90 5.16
N SER A 213 35.00 -3.52 6.18
CA SER A 213 34.56 -2.13 6.41
C SER A 213 35.03 -1.54 7.74
N LYS A 214 35.51 -2.34 8.70
CA LYS A 214 35.91 -1.88 10.03
C LYS A 214 37.44 -1.88 10.22
N PRO A 215 37.99 -0.91 10.97
CA PRO A 215 39.41 -0.89 11.28
C PRO A 215 39.80 -2.08 12.18
N LYS A 216 41.11 -2.42 12.13
CA LYS A 216 41.68 -3.45 13.01
C LYS A 216 41.36 -3.14 14.49
N GLY A 217 41.10 -4.21 15.26
CA GLY A 217 40.73 -4.14 16.66
C GLY A 217 39.19 -4.04 16.90
N GLN A 218 38.37 -3.86 15.86
CA GLN A 218 36.94 -3.90 15.94
C GLN A 218 36.35 -5.26 15.51
N TYR A 219 37.18 -6.20 15.13
CA TYR A 219 36.83 -7.55 14.75
C TYR A 219 37.93 -8.56 15.19
N ASP A 220 37.61 -9.84 15.24
CA ASP A 220 38.53 -10.91 15.57
C ASP A 220 39.34 -11.29 14.30
N GLU A 221 40.63 -10.93 14.28
CA GLU A 221 41.49 -11.12 13.10
C GLU A 221 41.69 -12.61 12.77
N GLU A 222 41.79 -13.49 13.79
CA GLU A 222 42.00 -14.94 13.57
C GLU A 222 40.71 -15.56 12.96
N ARG A 223 39.54 -15.19 13.45
CA ARG A 223 38.25 -15.59 12.88
C ARG A 223 38.05 -15.02 11.46
N ALA A 224 38.45 -13.77 11.24
CA ALA A 224 38.34 -13.14 9.93
C ALA A 224 39.16 -13.90 8.88
N GLU A 225 40.40 -14.35 9.20
CA GLU A 225 41.19 -15.12 8.27
C GLU A 225 40.54 -16.49 7.93
N ARG A 226 39.98 -17.19 8.92
CA ARG A 226 39.18 -18.39 8.66
C ARG A 226 37.92 -18.09 7.85
N GLY A 227 37.25 -16.97 8.13
CA GLY A 227 36.07 -16.51 7.42
C GLY A 227 36.32 -16.20 5.95
N LYS A 228 37.50 -15.65 5.63
CA LYS A 228 37.93 -15.34 4.26
C LYS A 228 37.89 -16.58 3.38
N ALA A 229 38.38 -17.71 3.86
CA ALA A 229 38.36 -18.96 3.12
C ALA A 229 36.93 -19.43 2.80
N LEU A 230 35.98 -19.26 3.76
CA LEU A 230 34.58 -19.60 3.57
C LEU A 230 33.84 -18.60 2.66
N PHE A 231 34.26 -17.35 2.67
CA PHE A 231 33.72 -16.32 1.79
C PHE A 231 34.09 -16.56 0.32
N SER A 232 35.35 -16.98 0.10
CA SER A 232 35.93 -17.20 -1.24
C SER A 232 35.80 -18.63 -1.74
N GLY A 233 35.22 -19.56 -0.97
CA GLY A 233 35.12 -20.97 -1.32
C GLY A 233 33.91 -21.68 -0.72
N PRO A 234 33.81 -23.01 -0.96
CA PRO A 234 32.73 -23.82 -0.44
C PRO A 234 32.67 -23.78 1.10
N PRO A 235 31.45 -23.92 1.68
CA PRO A 235 30.17 -24.17 1.01
C PRO A 235 29.42 -22.89 0.55
N ALA A 236 29.85 -21.69 0.99
CA ALA A 236 29.03 -20.51 0.83
C ALA A 236 29.30 -19.70 -0.45
N ASN A 237 30.57 -19.62 -0.89
CA ASN A 237 30.95 -18.88 -2.11
C ASN A 237 30.34 -17.46 -2.17
N CYS A 238 30.43 -16.68 -1.08
CA CYS A 238 29.82 -15.38 -0.96
C CYS A 238 30.27 -14.39 -2.04
N PHE A 239 31.50 -14.55 -2.52
CA PHE A 239 32.11 -13.74 -3.58
C PHE A 239 31.27 -13.73 -4.88
N THR A 240 30.49 -14.76 -5.16
CA THR A 240 29.69 -14.87 -6.38
C THR A 240 28.64 -13.77 -6.49
N CYS A 241 28.17 -13.24 -5.35
CA CYS A 241 27.23 -12.12 -5.29
C CYS A 241 27.90 -10.83 -4.80
N HIS A 242 28.84 -10.94 -3.85
CA HIS A 242 29.46 -9.77 -3.22
C HIS A 242 30.80 -9.34 -3.83
N GLY A 243 31.29 -10.07 -4.84
CA GLY A 243 32.59 -9.82 -5.46
C GLY A 243 33.78 -10.38 -4.64
N ASP A 244 34.90 -10.59 -5.28
CA ASP A 244 36.11 -11.24 -4.69
C ASP A 244 36.67 -10.51 -3.47
N LYS A 245 36.47 -9.19 -3.41
CA LYS A 245 36.93 -8.31 -2.32
C LYS A 245 35.77 -7.77 -1.49
N GLY A 246 34.53 -8.25 -1.70
CA GLY A 246 33.33 -7.75 -1.04
C GLY A 246 32.82 -6.43 -1.59
N GLN A 247 33.30 -5.97 -2.75
CA GLN A 247 32.91 -4.67 -3.36
C GLN A 247 31.51 -4.63 -3.95
N GLY A 248 30.78 -5.75 -3.86
CA GLY A 248 29.46 -5.89 -4.44
C GLY A 248 29.47 -6.21 -5.94
N ILE A 249 28.34 -6.68 -6.44
CA ILE A 249 28.05 -6.85 -7.87
C ILE A 249 26.66 -6.29 -8.12
N GLN A 250 26.58 -5.31 -9.02
CA GLN A 250 25.32 -4.64 -9.34
C GLN A 250 24.21 -5.65 -9.70
N GLY A 251 23.06 -5.53 -9.06
CA GLY A 251 21.91 -6.40 -9.25
C GLY A 251 21.99 -7.76 -8.54
N LEU A 252 23.13 -8.12 -7.92
CA LEU A 252 23.33 -9.41 -7.24
C LEU A 252 23.52 -9.25 -5.73
N GLY A 253 24.53 -8.48 -5.30
CA GLY A 253 24.82 -8.33 -3.89
C GLY A 253 25.44 -6.97 -3.57
N PRO A 254 25.09 -6.38 -2.40
CA PRO A 254 25.61 -5.07 -2.02
C PRO A 254 27.11 -5.09 -1.74
N ASN A 255 27.71 -3.89 -1.79
CA ASN A 255 29.06 -3.64 -1.32
C ASN A 255 29.13 -3.87 0.20
N LEU A 256 30.16 -4.57 0.65
CA LEU A 256 30.43 -4.89 2.05
C LEU A 256 31.65 -4.14 2.59
N THR A 257 32.27 -3.28 1.75
CA THR A 257 33.50 -2.57 2.08
C THR A 257 33.27 -1.14 2.55
N ASP A 258 32.02 -0.66 2.50
CA ASP A 258 31.60 0.67 2.94
C ASP A 258 30.83 0.62 4.28
N ASP A 259 30.29 1.79 4.69
CA ASP A 259 29.51 1.94 5.90
C ASP A 259 27.98 1.91 5.67
N VAL A 260 27.52 1.62 4.45
CA VAL A 260 26.09 1.58 4.09
C VAL A 260 25.52 0.17 4.30
N TRP A 261 24.64 0.03 5.27
CA TRP A 261 24.10 -1.26 5.71
C TRP A 261 22.58 -1.27 5.78
N LEU A 262 21.92 -1.80 4.79
CA LEU A 262 20.46 -1.87 4.71
C LEU A 262 19.81 -2.56 5.94
N TRP A 263 20.47 -3.59 6.50
CA TRP A 263 19.97 -4.36 7.65
C TRP A 263 20.73 -4.06 8.94
N GLY A 264 21.71 -3.15 8.88
CA GLY A 264 22.58 -2.77 9.97
C GLY A 264 23.94 -3.47 9.95
N GLY A 265 25.01 -2.68 10.22
CA GLY A 265 26.42 -3.10 10.19
C GLY A 265 26.98 -3.55 11.53
N THR A 266 26.16 -3.86 12.54
CA THR A 266 26.65 -4.44 13.79
C THR A 266 26.94 -5.92 13.64
N GLN A 267 27.87 -6.45 14.44
CA GLN A 267 28.17 -7.89 14.45
C GLN A 267 26.91 -8.75 14.54
N LYS A 268 25.98 -8.38 15.43
CA LYS A 268 24.71 -9.10 15.61
C LYS A 268 23.86 -9.09 14.34
N ALA A 269 23.72 -7.93 13.68
CA ALA A 269 22.90 -7.78 12.47
C ALA A 269 23.51 -8.56 11.28
N ILE A 270 24.84 -8.52 11.14
CA ILE A 270 25.56 -9.28 10.10
C ILE A 270 25.42 -10.77 10.35
N THR A 271 25.64 -11.25 11.59
CA THR A 271 25.44 -12.66 11.98
C THR A 271 24.02 -13.12 11.68
N GLU A 272 23.01 -12.34 12.05
CA GLU A 272 21.59 -12.64 11.77
C GLU A 272 21.33 -12.73 10.26
N THR A 273 21.89 -11.81 9.49
CA THR A 273 21.76 -11.78 8.02
C THR A 273 22.37 -13.01 7.36
N ILE A 274 23.57 -13.39 7.78
CA ILE A 274 24.25 -14.59 7.24
C ILE A 274 23.48 -15.86 7.66
N THR A 275 23.05 -15.94 8.92
CA THR A 275 22.37 -17.13 9.44
C THR A 275 21.04 -17.39 8.75
N ASN A 276 20.19 -16.36 8.67
CA ASN A 276 18.78 -16.47 8.28
C ASN A 276 18.51 -16.06 6.83
N GLY A 277 19.49 -15.45 6.17
CA GLY A 277 19.27 -14.79 4.89
C GLY A 277 18.42 -13.53 4.99
N ARG A 278 18.15 -12.92 3.85
CA ARG A 278 17.25 -11.73 3.73
C ARG A 278 16.43 -11.82 2.47
N SER A 279 15.22 -11.28 2.52
CA SER A 279 14.39 -11.09 1.34
C SER A 279 13.75 -9.70 1.44
N SER A 280 13.83 -8.95 0.36
CA SER A 280 13.28 -7.60 0.24
C SER A 280 12.53 -7.47 -1.08
N GLN A 281 11.40 -6.80 -1.08
CA GLN A 281 10.63 -6.55 -2.28
C GLN A 281 10.19 -5.08 -2.32
N MET A 282 10.50 -4.41 -3.41
CA MET A 282 9.88 -3.16 -3.82
C MET A 282 8.79 -3.48 -4.84
N PRO A 283 7.51 -3.15 -4.59
CA PRO A 283 6.44 -3.42 -5.53
C PRO A 283 6.55 -2.57 -6.80
N ALA A 284 5.94 -3.06 -7.89
CA ALA A 284 5.84 -2.32 -9.14
C ALA A 284 4.79 -1.20 -9.04
N TRP A 285 5.14 0.00 -9.46
CA TRP A 285 4.26 1.18 -9.43
C TRP A 285 3.76 1.62 -10.81
N GLY A 286 4.23 0.99 -11.89
CA GLY A 286 3.87 1.36 -13.27
C GLY A 286 2.39 1.26 -13.61
N HIS A 287 1.58 0.54 -12.82
CA HIS A 287 0.13 0.48 -12.98
C HIS A 287 -0.63 1.55 -12.17
N PHE A 288 0.05 2.23 -11.23
CA PHE A 288 -0.50 3.37 -10.46
C PHE A 288 -0.03 4.71 -11.00
N LEU A 289 1.24 4.76 -11.45
CA LEU A 289 1.84 5.95 -12.02
C LEU A 289 1.79 5.85 -13.54
N ASP A 290 1.07 6.78 -14.19
CA ASP A 290 1.18 6.93 -15.64
C ASP A 290 2.60 7.36 -16.04
N LYS A 291 2.92 7.31 -17.33
CA LYS A 291 4.27 7.58 -17.84
C LYS A 291 4.83 8.94 -17.43
N ASP A 292 3.97 9.96 -17.42
CA ASP A 292 4.41 11.33 -17.12
C ASP A 292 4.71 11.49 -15.63
N LYS A 293 3.89 10.91 -14.76
CA LYS A 293 4.15 10.88 -13.31
C LYS A 293 5.37 10.02 -12.97
N LEU A 294 5.52 8.88 -13.66
CA LEU A 294 6.70 8.03 -13.49
C LEU A 294 7.98 8.78 -13.86
N HIS A 295 7.96 9.53 -14.95
CA HIS A 295 9.09 10.35 -15.40
C HIS A 295 9.48 11.41 -14.36
N ILE A 296 8.50 12.14 -13.82
CA ILE A 296 8.73 13.15 -12.76
C ILE A 296 9.21 12.48 -11.46
N MET A 297 8.63 11.33 -11.10
CA MET A 297 9.06 10.58 -9.91
C MET A 297 10.51 10.11 -10.04
N THR A 298 10.89 9.61 -11.21
CA THR A 298 12.26 9.21 -11.51
C THR A 298 13.22 10.41 -11.36
N ALA A 299 12.85 11.55 -11.93
CA ALA A 299 13.64 12.78 -11.83
C ALA A 299 13.78 13.26 -10.37
N TYR A 300 12.72 13.17 -9.59
CA TYR A 300 12.75 13.50 -8.16
C TYR A 300 13.71 12.59 -7.41
N VAL A 301 13.57 11.26 -7.53
CA VAL A 301 14.42 10.28 -6.84
C VAL A 301 15.88 10.40 -7.27
N TRP A 302 16.15 10.55 -8.56
CA TRP A 302 17.50 10.77 -9.07
C TRP A 302 18.11 12.06 -8.52
N GLY A 303 17.31 13.12 -8.42
CA GLY A 303 17.71 14.41 -7.88
C GLY A 303 18.10 14.36 -6.39
N LEU A 304 17.53 13.43 -5.60
CA LEU A 304 17.85 13.29 -4.18
C LEU A 304 19.32 12.92 -3.94
N SER A 305 19.89 12.00 -4.73
CA SER A 305 21.30 11.58 -4.60
C SER A 305 22.27 12.49 -5.34
N ASN A 306 21.78 13.28 -6.32
CA ASN A 306 22.62 14.14 -7.16
C ASN A 306 22.62 15.63 -6.71
N ASN A 307 22.20 15.91 -5.45
CA ASN A 307 22.18 17.25 -4.85
C ASN A 307 21.48 18.32 -5.71
N CYS A 308 20.52 17.93 -6.54
CA CYS A 308 19.76 18.87 -7.37
C CYS A 308 18.80 19.75 -6.55
N LEU A 309 18.65 19.51 -5.23
CA LEU A 309 17.57 19.98 -4.38
C LEU A 309 17.98 20.94 -3.26
N LEU A 310 19.23 21.38 -3.21
CA LEU A 310 19.71 22.23 -2.12
C LEU A 310 19.15 23.68 -2.11
N TYR A 311 18.14 24.00 -2.94
CA TYR A 311 17.73 25.40 -3.14
C TYR A 311 16.30 25.74 -2.65
N THR A 312 15.59 24.87 -1.96
CA THR A 312 14.17 25.13 -1.63
C THR A 312 13.84 25.21 -0.13
N SER A 313 14.78 25.03 0.79
CA SER A 313 14.48 25.18 2.23
C SER A 313 14.44 26.62 2.71
N ASP A 314 15.02 27.57 1.96
CA ASP A 314 15.17 28.95 2.44
C ASP A 314 14.15 29.94 1.87
N ALA A 315 13.24 29.48 0.99
CA ALA A 315 12.22 30.35 0.37
C ALA A 315 10.83 30.27 1.05
N ALA A 316 10.71 29.55 2.16
CA ALA A 316 9.44 29.40 2.89
C ALA A 316 9.34 30.31 4.14
N ASP A 317 10.39 31.11 4.44
CA ASP A 317 10.43 32.00 5.61
C ASP A 317 10.53 33.51 5.24
N GLU A 318 10.14 33.92 4.00
CA GLU A 318 9.91 35.32 3.67
C GLU A 318 8.44 35.63 3.36
#